data_1cfb010134d1711dfd87d0ff88af073d
#
_entry.id   1cfb010134d1711dfd87d0ff88af073d
#
_cell.length_a   1.000
_cell.length_b   1.000
_cell.length_c   1.000
_cell.angle_alpha   90.00
_cell.angle_beta   90.00
_cell.angle_gamma   90.00
#
_symmetry.space_group_name_H-M   'P 1'
#
loop_
_entity.id
_entity.type
_entity.pdbx_description
1 polymer ?
#
loop_
_entity_poly.entity_id
_entity_poly.type
_entity_poly.pdbx_seq_one_letter_code
_entity_poly.pdbx_strand_id
1 'polypeptide(L)'
;MEYIHYGYTTFEKDKFKSIKNLPECTKPFGGFWASRVNTKRSWKNWCEDTQFETNLNDSFKFTLNSNAKVLTISNVEQLQSLPKIEGITSMVQTNLDFEKLAKEYDAIEVLISKDGNLYHELYGWDCDSILIMNPDIIEEGKKIEKEYSDIDLEIDV
;
A
#
# COMPACT_ATOMS: atom_id res chain seq x y z
N MET A 1 6.94 11.54 -2.79
CA MET A 1 6.46 10.55 -1.78
C MET A 1 6.95 9.17 -2.19
N GLU A 2 7.67 8.52 -1.30
CA GLU A 2 8.26 7.20 -1.52
C GLU A 2 7.51 6.14 -0.70
N TYR A 3 7.24 5.01 -1.33
CA TYR A 3 6.56 3.85 -0.74
C TYR A 3 7.50 2.65 -0.68
N ILE A 4 7.21 1.71 0.21
CA ILE A 4 7.95 0.47 0.37
C ILE A 4 7.00 -0.72 0.38
N HIS A 5 7.35 -1.74 -0.37
CA HIS A 5 6.71 -3.06 -0.36
C HIS A 5 7.66 -4.10 0.21
N TYR A 6 7.17 -4.95 1.08
CA TYR A 6 7.89 -6.07 1.67
C TYR A 6 7.45 -7.39 1.07
N GLY A 7 8.39 -8.31 0.93
CA GLY A 7 8.18 -9.65 0.43
C GLY A 7 8.80 -9.94 -0.93
N TYR A 8 9.14 -8.89 -1.68
CA TYR A 8 9.80 -8.98 -2.99
C TYR A 8 10.87 -7.91 -3.11
N THR A 9 11.80 -8.10 -4.05
CA THR A 9 12.88 -7.14 -4.32
C THR A 9 12.62 -6.24 -5.52
N THR A 10 11.59 -6.54 -6.30
CA THR A 10 11.18 -5.76 -7.47
C THR A 10 9.69 -5.96 -7.74
N PHE A 11 9.08 -5.00 -8.45
CA PHE A 11 7.70 -5.12 -8.90
C PHE A 11 7.62 -5.97 -10.18
N GLU A 12 6.79 -7.02 -10.14
CA GLU A 12 6.53 -7.88 -11.28
C GLU A 12 5.11 -7.62 -11.81
N LYS A 13 5.00 -6.80 -12.84
CA LYS A 13 3.72 -6.35 -13.40
C LYS A 13 2.84 -7.50 -13.90
N ASP A 14 3.42 -8.56 -14.42
CA ASP A 14 2.72 -9.73 -14.91
C ASP A 14 2.03 -10.55 -13.82
N LYS A 15 2.43 -10.38 -12.57
CA LYS A 15 1.79 -10.99 -11.39
C LYS A 15 0.67 -10.15 -10.80
N PHE A 16 0.48 -8.93 -11.27
CA PHE A 16 -0.59 -8.05 -10.81
C PHE A 16 -1.95 -8.65 -11.15
N LYS A 17 -2.86 -8.67 -10.16
CA LYS A 17 -4.25 -9.11 -10.32
C LYS A 17 -5.19 -7.92 -10.22
N SER A 18 -6.14 -7.87 -11.13
CA SER A 18 -7.18 -6.84 -11.13
C SER A 18 -8.02 -6.87 -9.86
N ILE A 19 -8.51 -5.69 -9.47
CA ILE A 19 -9.34 -5.53 -8.29
C ILE A 19 -10.69 -6.22 -8.45
N LYS A 20 -11.08 -6.98 -7.42
CA LYS A 20 -12.42 -7.56 -7.26
C LYS A 20 -12.91 -7.37 -5.84
N ASN A 21 -14.14 -6.92 -5.69
CA ASN A 21 -14.77 -6.82 -4.38
C ASN A 21 -14.90 -8.20 -3.72
N LEU A 22 -14.67 -8.23 -2.41
CA LEU A 22 -14.89 -9.39 -1.56
C LEU A 22 -15.96 -9.03 -0.50
N PRO A 23 -17.20 -9.51 -0.62
CA PRO A 23 -18.28 -9.18 0.33
C PRO A 23 -18.01 -9.63 1.77
N GLU A 24 -17.10 -10.59 1.96
CA GLU A 24 -16.75 -11.17 3.26
C GLU A 24 -15.68 -10.36 4.03
N CYS A 25 -15.06 -9.38 3.43
CA CYS A 25 -14.06 -8.57 4.11
C CYS A 25 -14.01 -7.13 3.61
N THR A 26 -13.26 -6.27 4.31
CA THR A 26 -13.12 -4.84 3.99
C THR A 26 -12.00 -4.54 2.99
N LYS A 27 -11.25 -5.55 2.60
CA LYS A 27 -10.21 -5.47 1.55
C LYS A 27 -10.69 -6.17 0.29
N PRO A 28 -10.32 -5.69 -0.91
CA PRO A 28 -10.60 -6.40 -2.14
C PRO A 28 -9.61 -7.54 -2.38
N PHE A 29 -9.95 -8.39 -3.34
CA PHE A 29 -8.97 -9.24 -4.00
C PHE A 29 -8.16 -8.42 -5.01
N GLY A 30 -6.89 -8.80 -5.21
CA GLY A 30 -6.02 -8.16 -6.18
C GLY A 30 -5.34 -6.89 -5.69
N GLY A 31 -4.79 -6.14 -6.64
CA GLY A 31 -4.01 -4.95 -6.35
C GLY A 31 -2.63 -5.24 -5.79
N PHE A 32 -1.96 -4.18 -5.40
CA PHE A 32 -0.61 -4.23 -4.87
C PHE A 32 -0.51 -3.32 -3.64
N TRP A 33 0.01 -3.86 -2.55
CA TRP A 33 0.02 -3.19 -1.25
C TRP A 33 1.40 -2.65 -0.90
N ALA A 34 1.43 -1.44 -0.35
CA ALA A 34 2.64 -0.81 0.16
C ALA A 34 2.33 0.16 1.30
N SER A 35 3.37 0.70 1.90
CA SER A 35 3.27 1.77 2.90
C SER A 35 4.23 2.90 2.55
N ARG A 36 3.93 4.11 3.05
CA ARG A 36 4.92 5.21 3.00
C ARG A 36 6.18 4.82 3.76
N VAL A 37 7.33 5.17 3.21
CA VAL A 37 8.62 4.91 3.88
C VAL A 37 8.70 5.61 5.24
N ASN A 38 8.13 6.81 5.37
CA ASN A 38 8.28 7.68 6.54
C ASN A 38 7.14 7.57 7.57
N THR A 39 6.25 6.58 7.46
CA THR A 39 5.19 6.44 8.45
C THR A 39 5.66 5.69 9.70
N LYS A 40 5.16 6.09 10.86
CA LYS A 40 5.35 5.38 12.13
C LYS A 40 4.45 4.15 12.28
N ARG A 41 3.45 4.02 11.43
CA ARG A 41 2.48 2.91 11.41
C ARG A 41 2.52 2.16 10.09
N SER A 42 3.72 1.72 9.71
CA SER A 42 3.97 0.92 8.51
C SER A 42 3.59 -0.55 8.72
N TRP A 43 3.51 -1.29 7.63
CA TRP A 43 3.36 -2.75 7.65
C TRP A 43 4.47 -3.42 8.47
N LYS A 44 5.71 -2.98 8.31
CA LYS A 44 6.84 -3.52 9.09
C LYS A 44 6.64 -3.32 10.58
N ASN A 45 6.24 -2.11 11.02
CA ASN A 45 5.98 -1.83 12.43
C ASN A 45 4.85 -2.69 12.97
N TRP A 46 3.77 -2.85 12.21
CA TRP A 46 2.65 -3.69 12.62
C TRP A 46 3.05 -5.16 12.76
N CYS A 47 3.81 -5.70 11.81
CA CYS A 47 4.31 -7.08 11.87
C CYS A 47 5.22 -7.32 13.08
N GLU A 48 6.11 -6.38 13.38
CA GLU A 48 7.02 -6.46 14.53
C GLU A 48 6.24 -6.38 15.84
N ASP A 49 5.30 -5.45 15.96
CA ASP A 49 4.51 -5.24 17.19
C ASP A 49 3.56 -6.39 17.48
N THR A 50 3.01 -7.03 16.47
CA THR A 50 2.08 -8.16 16.60
C THR A 50 2.75 -9.52 16.52
N GLN A 51 4.06 -9.57 16.26
CA GLN A 51 4.84 -10.78 16.00
C GLN A 51 4.27 -11.61 14.84
N PHE A 52 3.72 -10.93 13.84
CA PHE A 52 3.23 -11.57 12.62
C PHE A 52 4.40 -12.02 11.75
N GLU A 53 4.47 -13.32 11.48
CA GLU A 53 5.54 -13.90 10.67
C GLU A 53 5.31 -13.66 9.19
N THR A 54 6.23 -12.91 8.57
CA THR A 54 6.25 -12.63 7.15
C THR A 54 7.67 -12.26 6.70
N ASN A 55 7.90 -12.25 5.40
CA ASN A 55 9.19 -11.86 4.86
C ASN A 55 9.36 -10.32 4.90
N LEU A 56 10.15 -9.84 5.86
CA LEU A 56 10.54 -8.44 5.99
C LEU A 56 11.98 -8.17 5.50
N ASN A 57 12.69 -9.21 5.05
CA ASN A 57 14.08 -9.09 4.59
C ASN A 57 14.18 -8.59 3.16
N ASP A 58 13.23 -9.01 2.31
CA ASP A 58 13.13 -8.54 0.94
C ASP A 58 12.16 -7.35 0.88
N SER A 59 12.58 -6.30 0.23
CA SER A 59 11.77 -5.10 0.03
C SER A 59 12.25 -4.32 -1.19
N PHE A 60 11.38 -3.48 -1.71
CA PHE A 60 11.78 -2.47 -2.67
C PHE A 60 10.99 -1.18 -2.45
N LYS A 61 11.58 -0.07 -2.89
CA LYS A 61 11.01 1.26 -2.80
C LYS A 61 10.59 1.71 -4.19
N PHE A 62 9.52 2.49 -4.23
CA PHE A 62 9.02 3.07 -5.46
C PHE A 62 8.33 4.40 -5.21
N THR A 63 8.13 5.15 -6.27
CA THR A 63 7.30 6.35 -6.30
C THR A 63 6.13 6.14 -7.24
N LEU A 64 5.17 7.04 -7.20
CA LEU A 64 4.06 7.04 -8.12
C LEU A 64 4.29 8.06 -9.23
N ASN A 65 3.79 7.74 -10.42
CA ASN A 65 3.72 8.65 -11.54
C ASN A 65 3.04 9.96 -11.11
N SER A 66 3.52 11.09 -11.59
CA SER A 66 2.97 12.42 -11.25
C SER A 66 1.50 12.62 -11.64
N ASN A 67 1.01 11.83 -12.60
CA ASN A 67 -0.39 11.85 -13.04
C ASN A 67 -1.29 10.87 -12.29
N ALA A 68 -0.75 10.10 -11.34
CA ALA A 68 -1.52 9.13 -10.57
C ALA A 68 -2.62 9.81 -9.76
N LYS A 69 -3.83 9.27 -9.87
CA LYS A 69 -4.99 9.70 -9.07
C LYS A 69 -5.08 8.84 -7.82
N VAL A 70 -4.71 9.40 -6.69
CA VAL A 70 -4.72 8.71 -5.40
C VAL A 70 -5.85 9.26 -4.54
N LEU A 71 -6.74 8.39 -4.10
CA LEU A 71 -7.70 8.70 -3.06
C LEU A 71 -7.04 8.47 -1.70
N THR A 72 -6.79 9.53 -0.94
CA THR A 72 -6.24 9.46 0.41
C THR A 72 -7.35 9.60 1.44
N ILE A 73 -7.55 8.57 2.25
CA ILE A 73 -8.53 8.52 3.34
C ILE A 73 -7.79 8.72 4.65
N SER A 74 -8.08 9.81 5.34
CA SER A 74 -7.42 10.20 6.60
C SER A 74 -8.37 10.38 7.78
N ASN A 75 -9.67 10.24 7.55
CA ASN A 75 -10.69 10.25 8.59
C ASN A 75 -11.94 9.45 8.17
N VAL A 76 -12.76 9.07 9.14
CA VAL A 76 -13.94 8.24 8.89
C VAL A 76 -15.05 8.97 8.14
N GLU A 77 -15.14 10.30 8.26
CA GLU A 77 -16.16 11.09 7.57
C GLU A 77 -16.03 10.98 6.04
N GLN A 78 -14.81 10.83 5.54
CA GLN A 78 -14.57 10.63 4.10
C GLN A 78 -15.22 9.36 3.56
N LEU A 79 -15.41 8.34 4.40
CA LEU A 79 -16.05 7.08 3.98
C LEU A 79 -17.52 7.27 3.62
N GLN A 80 -18.19 8.27 4.16
CA GLN A 80 -19.64 8.48 3.98
C GLN A 80 -20.01 8.77 2.52
N SER A 81 -19.15 9.48 1.80
CA SER A 81 -19.38 9.87 0.40
C SER A 81 -18.89 8.86 -0.63
N LEU A 82 -18.19 7.82 -0.19
CA LEU A 82 -17.60 6.84 -1.09
C LEU A 82 -18.60 5.73 -1.45
N PRO A 83 -18.48 5.15 -2.65
CA PRO A 83 -19.33 4.04 -3.05
C PRO A 83 -19.07 2.80 -2.19
N LYS A 84 -20.15 2.12 -1.84
CA LYS A 84 -20.13 0.94 -0.96
C LYS A 84 -20.86 -0.23 -1.62
N ILE A 85 -20.45 -1.44 -1.21
CA ILE A 85 -21.19 -2.66 -1.48
C ILE A 85 -21.83 -3.15 -0.19
N GLU A 86 -22.85 -3.99 -0.32
CA GLU A 86 -23.39 -4.74 0.79
C GLU A 86 -22.51 -5.96 1.04
N GLY A 87 -21.95 -6.04 2.26
CA GLY A 87 -21.06 -7.12 2.67
C GLY A 87 -21.54 -7.79 3.95
N ILE A 88 -20.96 -8.91 4.31
CA ILE A 88 -21.28 -9.67 5.52
C ILE A 88 -21.07 -8.80 6.78
N THR A 89 -20.12 -7.89 6.74
CA THR A 89 -19.74 -7.02 7.85
C THR A 89 -20.36 -5.62 7.79
N SER A 90 -21.25 -5.35 6.84
CA SER A 90 -21.78 -3.99 6.56
C SER A 90 -22.53 -3.35 7.75
N MET A 91 -22.99 -4.13 8.72
CA MET A 91 -23.63 -3.58 9.92
C MET A 91 -22.65 -2.96 10.92
N VAL A 92 -21.37 -3.35 10.87
CA VAL A 92 -20.35 -2.94 11.85
C VAL A 92 -19.11 -2.34 11.20
N GLN A 93 -18.96 -2.48 9.90
CA GLN A 93 -17.79 -2.04 9.14
C GLN A 93 -18.22 -1.44 7.80
N THR A 94 -17.32 -0.66 7.20
CA THR A 94 -17.53 -0.09 5.87
C THR A 94 -16.96 -1.03 4.81
N ASN A 95 -17.81 -1.45 3.89
CA ASN A 95 -17.41 -2.24 2.71
C ASN A 95 -17.41 -1.33 1.48
N LEU A 96 -16.24 -0.82 1.10
CA LEU A 96 -16.10 0.04 -0.07
C LEU A 96 -16.30 -0.76 -1.37
N ASP A 97 -16.85 -0.11 -2.37
CA ASP A 97 -16.91 -0.62 -3.74
C ASP A 97 -15.59 -0.32 -4.46
N PHE A 98 -14.61 -1.20 -4.29
CA PHE A 98 -13.28 -1.04 -4.88
C PHE A 98 -13.29 -1.15 -6.39
N GLU A 99 -14.18 -1.96 -6.97
CA GLU A 99 -14.31 -2.08 -8.42
C GLU A 99 -14.76 -0.75 -9.03
N LYS A 100 -15.67 -0.05 -8.38
CA LYS A 100 -16.13 1.28 -8.81
C LYS A 100 -15.04 2.34 -8.58
N LEU A 101 -14.37 2.32 -7.43
CA LEU A 101 -13.28 3.23 -7.11
C LEU A 101 -12.10 3.06 -8.08
N ALA A 102 -11.80 1.85 -8.52
CA ALA A 102 -10.73 1.57 -9.48
C ALA A 102 -10.97 2.17 -10.87
N LYS A 103 -12.21 2.56 -11.19
CA LYS A 103 -12.53 3.28 -12.43
C LYS A 103 -12.19 4.77 -12.35
N GLU A 104 -12.12 5.33 -11.15
CA GLU A 104 -11.86 6.76 -10.92
C GLU A 104 -10.45 7.03 -10.39
N TYR A 105 -9.90 6.10 -9.61
CA TYR A 105 -8.62 6.24 -8.94
C TYR A 105 -7.65 5.15 -9.33
N ASP A 106 -6.38 5.49 -9.36
CA ASP A 106 -5.27 4.55 -9.59
C ASP A 106 -4.85 3.83 -8.32
N ALA A 107 -5.07 4.47 -7.17
CA ALA A 107 -4.74 3.93 -5.86
C ALA A 107 -5.65 4.49 -4.77
N ILE A 108 -5.77 3.73 -3.67
CA ILE A 108 -6.40 4.17 -2.43
C ILE A 108 -5.38 4.08 -1.32
N GLU A 109 -5.17 5.19 -0.62
CA GLU A 109 -4.33 5.23 0.56
C GLU A 109 -5.18 5.47 1.79
N VAL A 110 -5.01 4.64 2.82
CA VAL A 110 -5.65 4.81 4.11
C VAL A 110 -4.60 5.09 5.17
N LEU A 111 -4.73 6.22 5.84
CA LEU A 111 -3.83 6.67 6.90
C LEU A 111 -4.47 6.43 8.26
N ILE A 112 -4.34 5.23 8.77
CA ILE A 112 -4.84 4.82 10.10
C ILE A 112 -4.26 5.69 11.21
N SER A 113 -3.01 6.15 11.04
CA SER A 113 -2.32 7.03 11.99
C SER A 113 -2.99 8.40 12.16
N LYS A 114 -3.82 8.83 11.21
CA LYS A 114 -4.52 10.12 11.24
C LYS A 114 -5.85 10.09 11.96
N ASP A 115 -6.52 8.93 11.95
CA ASP A 115 -7.79 8.71 12.64
C ASP A 115 -7.90 7.24 13.04
N GLY A 116 -7.78 6.96 14.32
CA GLY A 116 -7.85 5.60 14.87
C GLY A 116 -9.19 4.89 14.63
N ASN A 117 -10.27 5.63 14.38
CA ASN A 117 -11.57 5.04 14.05
C ASN A 117 -11.58 4.35 12.70
N LEU A 118 -10.67 4.70 11.79
CA LEU A 118 -10.49 3.99 10.52
C LEU A 118 -10.11 2.52 10.73
N TYR A 119 -9.38 2.20 11.77
CA TYR A 119 -9.04 0.82 12.12
C TYR A 119 -10.29 -0.04 12.37
N HIS A 120 -11.31 0.52 12.99
CA HIS A 120 -12.56 -0.19 13.29
C HIS A 120 -13.47 -0.28 12.06
N GLU A 121 -13.59 0.80 11.31
CA GLU A 121 -14.45 0.88 10.11
C GLU A 121 -13.90 0.03 8.95
N LEU A 122 -12.58 0.00 8.80
CA LEU A 122 -11.87 -0.73 7.77
C LEU A 122 -11.01 -1.83 8.40
N TYR A 123 -11.65 -2.70 9.17
CA TYR A 123 -10.95 -3.77 9.87
C TYR A 123 -10.16 -4.65 8.91
N GLY A 124 -8.88 -4.83 9.22
CA GLY A 124 -7.93 -5.49 8.33
C GLY A 124 -7.00 -4.51 7.58
N TRP A 125 -7.32 -3.22 7.58
CA TRP A 125 -6.38 -2.16 7.22
C TRP A 125 -5.58 -1.78 8.48
N ASP A 126 -4.60 -2.60 8.82
CA ASP A 126 -3.96 -2.61 10.14
C ASP A 126 -2.89 -1.52 10.32
N CYS A 127 -2.46 -0.92 9.23
CA CYS A 127 -1.41 0.09 9.20
C CYS A 127 -1.70 1.15 8.12
N ASP A 128 -0.90 2.20 8.09
CA ASP A 128 -0.92 3.14 6.97
C ASP A 128 -0.54 2.40 5.70
N SER A 129 -1.46 2.29 4.78
CA SER A 129 -1.31 1.46 3.58
C SER A 129 -1.81 2.15 2.34
N ILE A 130 -1.18 1.87 1.22
CA ILE A 130 -1.68 2.19 -0.11
C ILE A 130 -1.98 0.90 -0.87
N LEU A 131 -3.16 0.84 -1.45
CA LEU A 131 -3.57 -0.19 -2.39
C LEU A 131 -3.42 0.37 -3.80
N ILE A 132 -2.48 -0.14 -4.54
CA ILE A 132 -2.30 0.20 -5.97
C ILE A 132 -3.30 -0.64 -6.78
N MET A 133 -4.17 0.04 -7.50
CA MET A 133 -5.21 -0.59 -8.34
C MET A 133 -4.86 -0.55 -9.83
N ASN A 134 -4.02 0.41 -10.23
CA ASN A 134 -3.46 0.52 -11.57
C ASN A 134 -1.95 0.34 -11.50
N PRO A 135 -1.40 -0.77 -12.02
CA PRO A 135 0.03 -1.05 -11.93
C PRO A 135 0.91 -0.09 -12.75
N ASP A 136 0.34 0.62 -13.71
CA ASP A 136 1.07 1.53 -14.59
C ASP A 136 1.57 2.80 -13.89
N ILE A 137 1.08 3.09 -12.69
CA ILE A 137 1.50 4.27 -11.92
C ILE A 137 2.78 4.04 -11.10
N ILE A 138 3.24 2.80 -10.98
CA ILE A 138 4.42 2.46 -10.20
C ILE A 138 5.68 2.84 -10.97
N GLU A 139 6.49 3.69 -10.36
CA GLU A 139 7.83 4.01 -10.83
C GLU A 139 8.84 3.46 -9.82
N GLU A 140 9.49 2.37 -10.19
CA GLU A 140 10.64 1.91 -9.43
C GLU A 140 11.74 2.95 -9.55
N GLY A 141 12.25 3.40 -8.39
CA GLY A 141 13.42 4.26 -8.36
C GLY A 141 14.54 3.57 -9.13
N LYS A 142 15.32 4.35 -9.87
CA LYS A 142 16.58 3.83 -10.42
C LYS A 142 17.26 3.11 -9.27
N LYS A 143 17.58 1.82 -9.44
CA LYS A 143 18.55 1.18 -8.57
C LYS A 143 19.67 2.17 -8.47
N ILE A 144 19.94 2.66 -7.27
CA ILE A 144 21.25 3.21 -6.97
C ILE A 144 22.10 1.97 -7.11
N GLU A 145 22.63 1.73 -8.32
CA GLU A 145 23.84 0.97 -8.43
C GLU A 145 24.72 1.66 -7.42
N LYS A 146 25.08 0.95 -6.35
CA LYS A 146 26.20 1.37 -5.57
C LYS A 146 27.27 1.53 -6.63
N GLU A 147 27.52 2.77 -7.05
CA GLU A 147 28.82 3.10 -7.52
C GLU A 147 29.73 2.69 -6.36
N TYR A 148 30.21 1.47 -6.45
CA TYR A 148 31.52 1.19 -5.94
C TYR A 148 32.38 2.06 -6.84
N SER A 149 32.43 3.34 -6.47
CA SER A 149 33.45 4.21 -6.98
C SER A 149 34.74 3.45 -6.75
N ASP A 150 35.52 3.31 -7.80
CA ASP A 150 36.87 2.81 -7.81
C ASP A 150 37.83 3.64 -6.89
N ILE A 151 37.41 3.88 -5.64
CA ILE A 151 38.14 4.71 -4.67
C ILE A 151 39.06 3.85 -3.82
N ASP A 152 39.02 2.53 -3.92
CA ASP A 152 39.80 1.64 -3.07
C ASP A 152 40.92 0.87 -3.78
N LEU A 153 41.45 1.37 -4.88
CA LEU A 153 42.63 0.76 -5.53
C LEU A 153 43.88 1.66 -5.57
N GLU A 154 44.01 2.59 -4.66
CA GLU A 154 45.31 3.17 -4.34
C GLU A 154 45.73 2.68 -2.96
N ILE A 155 46.09 1.41 -2.87
CA ILE A 155 47.03 0.95 -1.85
C ILE A 155 48.39 1.15 -2.45
N ASP A 156 49.02 2.25 -2.09
CA ASP A 156 50.42 2.47 -2.33
C ASP A 156 51.21 1.35 -1.64
N VAL A 157 52.01 0.73 -2.45
CA VAL A 157 53.04 -0.22 -2.03
C VAL A 157 54.16 0.53 -1.32
#